data_7d92f5141fa6ea9347cb7c219d2ce740
#
_entry.id   7d92f5141fa6ea9347cb7c219d2ce740
#
_cell.length_a   1.000
_cell.length_b   1.000
_cell.length_c   1.000
_cell.angle_alpha   90.00
_cell.angle_beta   90.00
_cell.angle_gamma   90.00
#
_symmetry.space_group_name_H-M   'P 1'
#
loop_
_entity.id
_entity.type
_entity.pdbx_description
1 polymer ?
#
loop_
_entity_poly.entity_id
_entity_poly.type
_entity_poly.pdbx_seq_one_letter_code
_entity_poly.pdbx_strand_id
1 'polypeptide(L)'
;MVTNKDLKNQIAAHSYFNEEMIKSASALMVVCSLRPSELLPHGHYMQNLYSESYKVRVIPSFAQMLGVRFNHSMQRLESYILEQCYIAVGQICMGVSLMGLDSCIIGGFDPLKVGEILEERINKPKIVCLIALGKRVAEASQKSRKSKVDAITWL
;
A
#
# COMPACT_ATOMS: atom_id res chain seq x y z
N MET A 1 -4.84 5.42 8.64
CA MET A 1 -3.83 6.18 9.42
C MET A 1 -4.02 5.86 10.89
N VAL A 2 -2.95 5.48 11.59
CA VAL A 2 -2.94 5.13 13.02
C VAL A 2 -2.09 6.16 13.76
N THR A 3 -2.71 6.92 14.65
CA THR A 3 -2.05 7.90 15.54
C THR A 3 -2.16 7.47 17.00
N ASN A 4 -3.10 6.59 17.32
CA ASN A 4 -3.28 6.03 18.65
C ASN A 4 -2.05 5.24 19.07
N LYS A 5 -1.48 5.57 20.24
CA LYS A 5 -0.22 5.01 20.75
C LYS A 5 -0.33 3.52 21.05
N ASP A 6 -1.44 3.10 21.66
CA ASP A 6 -1.62 1.70 22.05
C ASP A 6 -1.77 0.80 20.82
N LEU A 7 -2.52 1.27 19.83
CA LEU A 7 -2.66 0.54 18.57
C LEU A 7 -1.33 0.47 17.80
N LYS A 8 -0.52 1.55 17.80
CA LYS A 8 0.83 1.50 17.23
C LYS A 8 1.72 0.49 17.95
N ASN A 9 1.65 0.43 19.28
CA ASN A 9 2.42 -0.52 20.07
C ASN A 9 2.02 -1.97 19.77
N GLN A 10 0.73 -2.25 19.63
CA GLN A 10 0.25 -3.58 19.25
C GLN A 10 0.77 -3.99 17.86
N ILE A 11 0.71 -3.09 16.87
CA ILE A 11 1.25 -3.35 15.52
C ILE A 11 2.77 -3.54 15.57
N ALA A 12 3.47 -2.70 16.34
CA ALA A 12 4.92 -2.73 16.49
C ALA A 12 5.42 -4.10 17.01
N ALA A 13 4.72 -4.69 17.97
CA ALA A 13 5.05 -6.01 18.52
C ALA A 13 5.08 -7.15 17.48
N HIS A 14 4.45 -6.95 16.32
CA HIS A 14 4.45 -7.89 15.20
C HIS A 14 5.23 -7.39 13.97
N SER A 15 6.15 -6.44 14.17
CA SER A 15 6.88 -5.78 13.08
C SER A 15 8.38 -6.02 13.10
N TYR A 16 8.80 -7.18 13.59
CA TYR A 16 10.20 -7.65 13.63
C TYR A 16 11.18 -6.56 14.10
N PHE A 17 12.17 -6.22 13.28
CA PHE A 17 13.20 -5.21 13.58
C PHE A 17 12.71 -3.74 13.44
N ASN A 18 11.43 -3.52 13.16
CA ASN A 18 10.87 -2.18 12.91
C ASN A 18 10.06 -1.63 14.10
N GLU A 19 10.10 -2.32 15.25
CA GLU A 19 9.30 -2.00 16.41
C GLU A 19 9.51 -0.55 16.90
N GLU A 20 10.74 -0.15 17.13
CA GLU A 20 11.08 1.19 17.61
C GLU A 20 10.71 2.29 16.61
N MET A 21 10.87 2.02 15.31
CA MET A 21 10.47 2.94 14.26
C MET A 21 8.96 3.21 14.26
N ILE A 22 8.16 2.15 14.46
CA ILE A 22 6.70 2.28 14.51
C ILE A 22 6.26 3.00 15.78
N LYS A 23 6.84 2.66 16.93
CA LYS A 23 6.51 3.27 18.23
C LYS A 23 6.82 4.77 18.25
N SER A 24 7.99 5.16 17.73
CA SER A 24 8.46 6.54 17.71
C SER A 24 7.81 7.41 16.63
N ALA A 25 7.26 6.83 15.58
CA ALA A 25 6.62 7.56 14.50
C ALA A 25 5.46 8.43 15.01
N SER A 26 5.29 9.62 14.45
CA SER A 26 4.14 10.50 14.74
C SER A 26 2.83 9.85 14.30
N ALA A 27 2.85 9.18 13.15
CA ALA A 27 1.73 8.41 12.62
C ALA A 27 2.23 7.16 11.87
N LEU A 28 1.39 6.14 11.82
CA LEU A 28 1.61 4.94 11.00
C LEU A 28 0.51 4.86 9.96
N MET A 29 0.88 4.86 8.69
CA MET A 29 -0.04 4.57 7.60
C MET A 29 -0.02 3.07 7.34
N VAL A 30 -1.20 2.46 7.31
CA VAL A 30 -1.38 1.06 6.90
C VAL A 30 -1.95 1.07 5.48
N VAL A 31 -1.20 0.54 4.55
CA VAL A 31 -1.62 0.42 3.15
C VAL A 31 -2.29 -0.92 2.96
N CYS A 32 -3.55 -0.88 2.56
CA CYS A 32 -4.36 -2.08 2.32
C CYS A 32 -4.74 -2.15 0.83
N SER A 33 -4.74 -3.35 0.27
CA SER A 33 -5.21 -3.59 -1.08
C SER A 33 -6.70 -3.97 -1.09
N LEU A 34 -7.35 -3.72 -2.22
CA LEU A 34 -8.63 -4.32 -2.54
C LEU A 34 -8.46 -5.83 -2.75
N ARG A 35 -9.53 -6.58 -2.54
CA ARG A 35 -9.59 -7.99 -2.96
C ARG A 35 -9.80 -8.05 -4.47
N PRO A 36 -9.26 -9.06 -5.16
CA PRO A 36 -9.49 -9.23 -6.60
C PRO A 36 -10.98 -9.26 -6.98
N SER A 37 -11.83 -9.85 -6.14
CA SER A 37 -13.28 -9.89 -6.35
C SER A 37 -13.94 -8.51 -6.43
N GLU A 38 -13.38 -7.49 -5.77
CA GLU A 38 -13.89 -6.12 -5.77
C GLU A 38 -13.69 -5.43 -7.13
N LEU A 39 -12.68 -5.85 -7.89
CA LEU A 39 -12.39 -5.34 -9.23
C LEU A 39 -13.08 -6.13 -10.35
N LEU A 40 -13.80 -7.18 -10.03
CA LEU A 40 -14.63 -7.85 -11.05
C LEU A 40 -15.80 -6.94 -11.46
N PRO A 41 -16.38 -7.13 -12.65
CA PRO A 41 -17.48 -6.30 -13.16
C PRO A 41 -18.65 -6.15 -12.19
N HIS A 42 -18.93 -7.19 -11.38
CA HIS A 42 -19.99 -7.21 -10.37
C HIS A 42 -19.48 -6.92 -8.94
N GLY A 43 -18.18 -6.63 -8.77
CA GLY A 43 -17.60 -6.30 -7.48
C GLY A 43 -18.16 -5.01 -6.91
N HIS A 44 -18.33 -4.97 -5.59
CA HIS A 44 -18.90 -3.80 -4.90
C HIS A 44 -18.15 -2.50 -5.21
N TYR A 45 -16.81 -2.55 -5.26
CA TYR A 45 -15.98 -1.39 -5.61
C TYR A 45 -16.30 -0.88 -7.02
N MET A 46 -16.32 -1.77 -8.04
CA MET A 46 -16.60 -1.39 -9.42
C MET A 46 -18.01 -0.85 -9.60
N GLN A 47 -18.98 -1.38 -8.86
CA GLN A 47 -20.38 -0.95 -8.92
C GLN A 47 -20.63 0.39 -8.23
N ASN A 48 -19.79 0.80 -7.27
CA ASN A 48 -20.00 2.01 -6.48
C ASN A 48 -19.03 3.16 -6.80
N LEU A 49 -17.96 2.90 -7.55
CA LEU A 49 -16.95 3.92 -7.88
C LEU A 49 -17.43 4.90 -8.96
N TYR A 50 -18.22 4.44 -9.91
CA TYR A 50 -18.56 5.21 -11.10
C TYR A 50 -20.05 5.52 -11.20
N SER A 51 -20.38 6.64 -11.87
CA SER A 51 -21.76 6.91 -12.29
C SER A 51 -22.26 5.86 -13.28
N GLU A 52 -23.58 5.67 -13.37
CA GLU A 52 -24.18 4.67 -14.27
C GLU A 52 -23.75 4.85 -15.74
N SER A 53 -23.69 6.09 -16.22
CA SER A 53 -23.22 6.38 -17.58
C SER A 53 -21.75 6.00 -17.82
N TYR A 54 -20.92 6.03 -16.77
CA TYR A 54 -19.52 5.65 -16.85
C TYR A 54 -19.33 4.13 -16.75
N LYS A 55 -20.13 3.45 -15.93
CA LYS A 55 -20.11 1.98 -15.76
C LYS A 55 -20.33 1.25 -17.08
N VAL A 56 -21.29 1.69 -17.89
CA VAL A 56 -21.59 1.09 -19.20
C VAL A 56 -20.36 1.02 -20.10
N ARG A 57 -19.45 1.97 -20.01
CA ARG A 57 -18.22 2.03 -20.80
C ARG A 57 -17.05 1.33 -20.12
N VAL A 58 -16.86 1.56 -18.84
CA VAL A 58 -15.65 1.11 -18.11
C VAL A 58 -15.71 -0.37 -17.78
N ILE A 59 -16.86 -0.89 -17.35
CA ILE A 59 -16.96 -2.29 -16.92
C ILE A 59 -16.68 -3.28 -18.05
N PRO A 60 -17.24 -3.12 -19.28
CA PRO A 60 -16.90 -4.00 -20.40
C PRO A 60 -15.44 -3.94 -20.79
N SER A 61 -14.84 -2.74 -20.83
CA SER A 61 -13.42 -2.55 -21.15
C SER A 61 -12.53 -3.24 -20.12
N PHE A 62 -12.87 -3.14 -18.85
CA PHE A 62 -12.14 -3.80 -17.77
C PHE A 62 -12.32 -5.31 -17.82
N ALA A 63 -13.51 -5.82 -18.12
CA ALA A 63 -13.76 -7.24 -18.32
C ALA A 63 -12.92 -7.83 -19.47
N GLN A 64 -12.80 -7.11 -20.59
CA GLN A 64 -11.91 -7.48 -21.69
C GLN A 64 -10.43 -7.50 -21.24
N MET A 65 -9.99 -6.49 -20.48
CA MET A 65 -8.62 -6.45 -19.94
C MET A 65 -8.34 -7.62 -19.02
N LEU A 66 -9.31 -8.06 -18.20
CA LEU A 66 -9.17 -9.25 -17.34
C LEU A 66 -8.88 -10.51 -18.15
N GLY A 67 -9.54 -10.69 -19.31
CA GLY A 67 -9.28 -11.80 -20.22
C GLY A 67 -7.91 -11.69 -20.87
N VAL A 68 -7.63 -10.58 -21.52
CA VAL A 68 -6.41 -10.37 -22.33
C VAL A 68 -5.15 -10.31 -21.48
N ARG A 69 -5.13 -9.46 -20.44
CA ARG A 69 -3.94 -9.22 -19.64
C ARG A 69 -3.69 -10.28 -18.57
N PHE A 70 -4.74 -10.75 -17.92
CA PHE A 70 -4.62 -11.64 -16.77
C PHE A 70 -5.05 -13.08 -17.05
N ASN A 71 -5.56 -13.37 -18.24
CA ASN A 71 -6.09 -14.68 -18.62
C ASN A 71 -7.09 -15.20 -17.56
N HIS A 72 -7.97 -14.34 -17.08
CA HIS A 72 -8.93 -14.58 -16.01
C HIS A 72 -8.32 -15.12 -14.70
N SER A 73 -7.01 -14.98 -14.50
CA SER A 73 -6.31 -15.45 -13.32
C SER A 73 -6.47 -14.45 -12.16
N MET A 74 -7.13 -14.89 -11.10
CA MET A 74 -7.27 -14.08 -9.87
C MET A 74 -5.92 -13.78 -9.23
N GLN A 75 -4.96 -14.71 -9.31
CA GLN A 75 -3.61 -14.49 -8.78
C GLN A 75 -2.86 -13.38 -9.54
N ARG A 76 -2.96 -13.34 -10.85
CA ARG A 76 -2.36 -12.27 -11.67
C ARG A 76 -3.03 -10.92 -11.40
N LEU A 77 -4.34 -10.92 -11.25
CA LEU A 77 -5.09 -9.72 -10.88
C LEU A 77 -4.67 -9.21 -9.49
N GLU A 78 -4.48 -10.11 -8.54
CA GLU A 78 -3.99 -9.78 -7.21
C GLU A 78 -2.60 -9.14 -7.24
N SER A 79 -1.67 -9.72 -8.02
CA SER A 79 -0.34 -9.14 -8.22
C SER A 79 -0.42 -7.72 -8.81
N TYR A 80 -1.27 -7.52 -9.80
CA TYR A 80 -1.51 -6.18 -10.36
C TYR A 80 -2.04 -5.19 -9.33
N ILE A 81 -2.98 -5.60 -8.47
CA ILE A 81 -3.50 -4.74 -7.40
C ILE A 81 -2.39 -4.32 -6.44
N LEU A 82 -1.49 -5.25 -6.09
CA LEU A 82 -0.34 -4.94 -5.23
C LEU A 82 0.62 -3.94 -5.92
N GLU A 83 0.88 -4.10 -7.21
CA GLU A 83 1.68 -3.15 -8.00
C GLU A 83 1.08 -1.74 -7.96
N GLN A 84 -0.25 -1.62 -8.10
CA GLN A 84 -0.94 -0.32 -8.00
C GLN A 84 -0.80 0.31 -6.61
N CYS A 85 -0.84 -0.51 -5.54
CA CYS A 85 -0.59 -0.01 -4.19
C CYS A 85 0.83 0.57 -4.05
N TYR A 86 1.86 -0.08 -4.61
CA TYR A 86 3.23 0.43 -4.54
C TYR A 86 3.44 1.69 -5.38
N ILE A 87 2.72 1.88 -6.48
CA ILE A 87 2.70 3.16 -7.21
C ILE A 87 2.17 4.28 -6.29
N ALA A 88 1.06 4.03 -5.61
CA ALA A 88 0.50 4.98 -4.65
C ALA A 88 1.45 5.25 -3.47
N VAL A 89 2.11 4.22 -2.95
CA VAL A 89 3.12 4.34 -1.88
C VAL A 89 4.26 5.28 -2.31
N GLY A 90 4.76 5.14 -3.53
CA GLY A 90 5.79 6.04 -4.06
C GLY A 90 5.35 7.50 -4.10
N GLN A 91 4.12 7.75 -4.56
CA GLN A 91 3.53 9.10 -4.60
C GLN A 91 3.31 9.67 -3.19
N ILE A 92 2.84 8.85 -2.24
CA ILE A 92 2.67 9.23 -0.84
C ILE A 92 4.00 9.66 -0.23
N CYS A 93 5.06 8.86 -0.38
CA CYS A 93 6.38 9.17 0.15
C CYS A 93 6.95 10.46 -0.45
N MET A 94 6.74 10.71 -1.73
CA MET A 94 7.12 11.97 -2.37
C MET A 94 6.33 13.15 -1.77
N GLY A 95 5.00 13.02 -1.66
CA GLY A 95 4.15 14.05 -1.06
C GLY A 95 4.54 14.38 0.38
N VAL A 96 4.81 13.36 1.19
CA VAL A 96 5.30 13.52 2.58
C VAL A 96 6.61 14.29 2.61
N SER A 97 7.55 13.97 1.71
CA SER A 97 8.84 14.68 1.60
C SER A 97 8.66 16.15 1.21
N LEU A 98 7.75 16.46 0.31
CA LEU A 98 7.42 17.84 -0.08
C LEU A 98 6.81 18.65 1.07
N MET A 99 6.17 17.99 2.03
CA MET A 99 5.66 18.60 3.25
C MET A 99 6.73 18.80 4.33
N GLY A 100 7.99 18.48 4.06
CA GLY A 100 9.09 18.55 5.03
C GLY A 100 9.03 17.49 6.13
N LEU A 101 8.36 16.37 5.85
CA LEU A 101 8.28 15.21 6.73
C LEU A 101 9.09 14.04 6.16
N ASP A 102 9.40 13.11 7.02
CA ASP A 102 10.08 11.87 6.66
C ASP A 102 9.11 10.69 6.64
N SER A 103 9.43 9.72 5.80
CA SER A 103 8.68 8.48 5.69
C SER A 103 9.62 7.29 5.60
N CYS A 104 9.20 6.16 6.19
CA CYS A 104 9.88 4.89 6.01
C CYS A 104 8.86 3.80 5.67
N ILE A 105 9.06 3.15 4.52
CA ILE A 105 8.24 2.02 4.08
C ILE A 105 8.72 0.78 4.81
N ILE A 106 7.81 0.08 5.48
CA ILE A 106 8.08 -1.10 6.28
C ILE A 106 7.37 -2.29 5.64
N GLY A 107 8.17 -3.26 5.17
CA GLY A 107 7.69 -4.56 4.68
C GLY A 107 7.92 -5.70 5.69
N GLY A 108 8.76 -5.45 6.71
CA GLY A 108 9.13 -6.45 7.73
C GLY A 108 8.12 -6.45 8.90
N PHE A 109 6.99 -7.12 8.73
CA PHE A 109 5.96 -7.33 9.75
C PHE A 109 5.16 -8.61 9.45
N ASP A 110 4.39 -9.10 10.40
CA ASP A 110 3.45 -10.21 10.20
C ASP A 110 2.09 -9.65 9.72
N PRO A 111 1.74 -9.82 8.43
CA PRO A 111 0.52 -9.25 7.87
C PRO A 111 -0.76 -9.88 8.43
N LEU A 112 -0.70 -11.13 8.90
CA LEU A 112 -1.86 -11.80 9.48
C LEU A 112 -2.15 -11.22 10.87
N LYS A 113 -1.11 -11.12 11.73
CA LYS A 113 -1.26 -10.55 13.07
C LYS A 113 -1.66 -9.09 13.05
N VAL A 114 -1.05 -8.29 12.19
CA VAL A 114 -1.46 -6.88 12.02
C VAL A 114 -2.87 -6.78 11.45
N GLY A 115 -3.27 -7.72 10.58
CA GLY A 115 -4.63 -7.83 10.07
C GLY A 115 -5.65 -8.11 11.17
N GLU A 116 -5.39 -9.07 12.05
CA GLU A 116 -6.23 -9.41 13.22
C GLU A 116 -6.41 -8.18 14.14
N ILE A 117 -5.33 -7.44 14.44
CA ILE A 117 -5.37 -6.22 15.27
C ILE A 117 -6.30 -5.14 14.66
N LEU A 118 -6.39 -5.08 13.33
CA LEU A 118 -7.16 -4.07 12.61
C LEU A 118 -8.56 -4.54 12.21
N GLU A 119 -8.88 -5.82 12.37
CA GLU A 119 -10.13 -6.43 11.85
C GLU A 119 -11.40 -5.78 12.41
N GLU A 120 -11.38 -5.36 13.67
CA GLU A 120 -12.51 -4.64 14.28
C GLU A 120 -12.80 -3.27 13.63
N ARG A 121 -11.81 -2.68 12.95
CA ARG A 121 -11.86 -1.34 12.35
C ARG A 121 -11.97 -1.38 10.84
N ILE A 122 -11.44 -2.42 10.23
CA ILE A 122 -11.37 -2.59 8.77
C ILE A 122 -11.75 -4.03 8.46
N ASN A 123 -12.83 -4.23 7.73
CA ASN A 123 -13.31 -5.57 7.39
C ASN A 123 -12.25 -6.37 6.60
N LYS A 124 -11.60 -7.31 7.28
CA LYS A 124 -10.60 -8.25 6.72
C LYS A 124 -9.58 -7.57 5.79
N PRO A 125 -8.76 -6.65 6.30
CA PRO A 125 -7.82 -5.90 5.46
C PRO A 125 -6.74 -6.84 4.90
N LYS A 126 -6.41 -6.69 3.62
CA LYS A 126 -5.19 -7.26 3.05
C LYS A 126 -4.09 -6.20 3.11
N ILE A 127 -3.20 -6.32 4.08
CA ILE A 127 -2.15 -5.33 4.32
C ILE A 127 -1.00 -5.55 3.34
N VAL A 128 -0.59 -4.49 2.67
CA VAL A 128 0.49 -4.47 1.67
C VAL A 128 1.81 -4.05 2.31
N CYS A 129 1.81 -2.91 2.99
CA CYS A 129 2.95 -2.39 3.74
C CYS A 129 2.48 -1.40 4.80
N LEU A 130 3.41 -1.06 5.68
CA LEU A 130 3.25 0.03 6.65
C LEU A 130 4.16 1.18 6.23
N ILE A 131 3.78 2.43 6.57
CA ILE A 131 4.62 3.60 6.36
C ILE A 131 4.67 4.38 7.66
N ALA A 132 5.85 4.40 8.30
CA ALA A 132 6.10 5.25 9.46
C ALA A 132 6.30 6.70 8.99
N LEU A 133 5.62 7.64 9.62
CA LEU A 133 5.61 9.05 9.26
C LEU A 133 6.01 9.91 10.46
N GLY A 134 6.85 10.90 10.23
CA GLY A 134 7.28 11.83 11.28
C GLY A 134 8.42 12.74 10.85
N LYS A 135 9.04 13.41 11.80
CA LYS A 135 10.30 14.13 11.59
C LYS A 135 11.45 13.25 12.11
N ARG A 136 12.52 13.16 11.36
CA ARG A 136 13.72 12.47 11.82
C ARG A 136 14.33 13.18 13.02
N VAL A 137 14.88 12.40 13.94
CA VAL A 137 15.59 12.93 15.12
C VAL A 137 17.10 13.04 14.88
N ALA A 138 17.61 12.41 13.83
CA ALA A 138 19.02 12.45 13.43
C ALA A 138 19.12 12.47 11.91
N GLU A 139 20.25 12.94 11.40
CA GLU A 139 20.51 12.91 9.96
C GLU A 139 20.49 11.48 9.41
N ALA A 140 19.93 11.32 8.23
CA ALA A 140 19.92 10.03 7.54
C ALA A 140 21.32 9.61 7.17
N SER A 141 21.65 8.34 7.38
CA SER A 141 22.92 7.77 6.91
C SER A 141 23.08 7.93 5.40
N GLN A 142 24.32 8.01 4.95
CA GLN A 142 24.62 8.09 3.52
C GLN A 142 24.01 6.91 2.77
N LYS A 143 23.24 7.23 1.73
CA LYS A 143 22.59 6.20 0.91
C LYS A 143 23.59 5.57 -0.06
N SER A 144 23.69 4.24 -0.04
CA SER A 144 24.35 3.48 -1.08
C SER A 144 23.35 3.16 -2.20
N ARG A 145 23.63 3.63 -3.41
CA ARG A 145 22.82 3.39 -4.60
C ARG A 145 23.72 3.18 -5.81
N LYS A 146 23.24 2.42 -6.78
CA LYS A 146 23.88 2.38 -8.11
C LYS A 146 23.95 3.79 -8.69
N SER A 147 24.99 4.07 -9.47
CA SER A 147 25.07 5.31 -10.22
C SER A 147 23.93 5.41 -11.23
N LYS A 148 23.60 6.60 -11.69
CA LYS A 148 22.55 6.80 -12.73
C LYS A 148 22.90 6.05 -14.01
N VAL A 149 24.19 5.99 -14.36
CA VAL A 149 24.69 5.31 -15.58
C VAL A 149 24.48 3.81 -15.49
N ASP A 150 24.64 3.22 -14.29
CA ASP A 150 24.45 1.79 -14.07
C ASP A 150 22.97 1.39 -13.91
N ALA A 151 22.11 2.35 -13.62
CA ALA A 151 20.70 2.12 -13.34
C ALA A 151 19.75 2.45 -14.52
N ILE A 152 20.20 3.29 -15.46
CA ILE A 152 19.39 3.79 -16.57
C ILE A 152 20.09 3.51 -17.90
N THR A 153 19.40 2.80 -18.79
CA THR A 153 19.84 2.63 -20.16
C THR A 153 19.09 3.65 -21.03
N TRP A 154 19.87 4.50 -21.72
CA TRP A 154 19.34 5.44 -22.70
C TRP A 154 19.38 4.77 -24.08
N LEU A 155 18.24 4.70 -24.77
CA LEU A 155 18.09 4.12 -26.12
C LEU A 155 17.94 5.21 -27.16
#